data_97d7bde13b6ad2648f16386c17a5bc44
#
_entry.id   97d7bde13b6ad2648f16386c17a5bc44
#
_cell.length_a   1.000
_cell.length_b   1.000
_cell.length_c   1.000
_cell.angle_alpha   90.00
_cell.angle_beta   90.00
_cell.angle_gamma   90.00
#
_symmetry.space_group_name_H-M   'P 1'
#
loop_
_entity.id
_entity.type
_entity.pdbx_description
1 polymer ?
#
loop_
_entity_poly.entity_id
_entity_poly.type
_entity_poly.pdbx_seq_one_letter_code
_entity_poly.pdbx_strand_id
1 'polypeptide(L)'
;MTTTYDPTDPSYHDEADLRRELTRVFDLCHGCRLCLSLCPSFPTMFDQIDARDGAVDELQPAEQDRVVDECYQCKLCYVKCPYVPPHEWQLDFPRLMLRAVSVRRESAKGLPALRERVSTEVLGRTDLLGRAASAVAPLANRALGTPGSLLRRAMEGLAGVSAERVLPPYAKVRFSTWFRARSASGAGRSGRAEQGKAAIFPTCLVEYQDPAIGQDLVKVYERNRVGCSLVEGAVCCGAPFLHSGDFDGFLRQARRNLPGLARAVRSGSDVVVPQPTCGYVLKRDYPEHLGSADARLVAEHTYDAAEYLWRLHRGEGTELDTDFTGEVPATTAYHLPCHLQAQNIGLRSRDLLKLTGTKVTLVSKCSGIDGMWGLRSANYDQARAVARPLVEALRRADAEVVAGDCRLANGAISEETGRTPLHPLQLLARAYGIPEEPREQ
;
A
#
# COMPACT_ATOMS: atom_id res chain seq x y z
N MET A 1 -20.67 -7.20 -22.81
CA MET A 1 -19.34 -7.43 -22.23
C MET A 1 -18.83 -6.10 -21.71
N THR A 2 -18.18 -6.08 -20.58
CA THR A 2 -17.58 -4.84 -20.07
C THR A 2 -16.23 -4.57 -20.76
N THR A 3 -15.92 -3.30 -21.02
CA THR A 3 -14.64 -2.82 -21.58
C THR A 3 -13.64 -2.37 -20.49
N THR A 4 -14.01 -2.62 -19.22
CA THR A 4 -13.26 -2.12 -18.05
C THR A 4 -11.90 -2.78 -17.84
N TYR A 5 -11.66 -3.94 -18.43
CA TYR A 5 -10.56 -4.82 -18.02
C TYR A 5 -9.33 -4.81 -18.93
N ASP A 6 -9.42 -4.29 -20.14
CA ASP A 6 -8.31 -4.33 -21.10
C ASP A 6 -7.87 -2.93 -21.55
N PRO A 7 -6.80 -2.37 -20.95
CA PRO A 7 -6.27 -1.07 -21.38
C PRO A 7 -5.73 -1.05 -22.80
N THR A 8 -5.57 -2.21 -23.45
CA THR A 8 -5.10 -2.29 -24.87
C THR A 8 -6.27 -2.27 -25.86
N ASP A 9 -7.51 -2.45 -25.39
CA ASP A 9 -8.69 -2.31 -26.23
C ASP A 9 -8.92 -0.83 -26.58
N PRO A 10 -9.06 -0.46 -27.87
CA PRO A 10 -9.35 0.91 -28.27
C PRO A 10 -10.58 1.54 -27.59
N SER A 11 -11.61 0.76 -27.31
CA SER A 11 -12.80 1.23 -26.61
C SER A 11 -12.55 1.60 -25.12
N TYR A 12 -11.47 1.10 -24.54
CA TYR A 12 -11.07 1.46 -23.17
C TYR A 12 -10.83 2.96 -23.01
N HIS A 13 -10.26 3.62 -24.04
CA HIS A 13 -9.96 5.06 -24.05
C HIS A 13 -11.10 5.93 -24.62
N ASP A 14 -12.20 5.31 -25.08
CA ASP A 14 -13.37 6.02 -25.59
C ASP A 14 -14.21 6.61 -24.45
N GLU A 15 -14.35 7.94 -24.45
CA GLU A 15 -15.11 8.67 -23.42
C GLU A 15 -16.59 8.28 -23.38
N ALA A 16 -17.22 8.07 -24.55
CA ALA A 16 -18.64 7.72 -24.60
C ALA A 16 -18.87 6.30 -24.08
N ASP A 17 -17.97 5.38 -24.38
CA ASP A 17 -17.99 4.01 -23.83
C ASP A 17 -17.80 4.03 -22.31
N LEU A 18 -16.82 4.79 -21.82
CA LEU A 18 -16.58 4.98 -20.39
C LEU A 18 -17.84 5.47 -19.66
N ARG A 19 -18.52 6.49 -20.19
CA ARG A 19 -19.73 7.05 -19.58
C ARG A 19 -20.88 6.04 -19.52
N ARG A 20 -21.07 5.25 -20.58
CA ARG A 20 -22.04 4.15 -20.56
C ARG A 20 -21.72 3.10 -19.50
N GLU A 21 -20.43 2.73 -19.38
CA GLU A 21 -19.99 1.74 -18.40
C GLU A 21 -20.10 2.27 -16.95
N LEU A 22 -19.80 3.55 -16.70
CA LEU A 22 -20.05 4.21 -15.41
C LEU A 22 -21.53 4.15 -15.06
N THR A 23 -22.43 4.53 -15.99
CA THR A 23 -23.89 4.47 -15.79
C THR A 23 -24.35 3.06 -15.46
N ARG A 24 -23.89 2.04 -16.24
CA ARG A 24 -24.24 0.63 -15.99
C ARG A 24 -23.82 0.16 -14.60
N VAL A 25 -22.57 0.45 -14.20
CA VAL A 25 -22.04 0.00 -12.91
C VAL A 25 -22.68 0.76 -11.75
N PHE A 26 -22.94 2.06 -11.90
CA PHE A 26 -23.59 2.86 -10.87
C PHE A 26 -25.03 2.40 -10.61
N ASP A 27 -25.78 2.05 -11.66
CA ASP A 27 -27.12 1.47 -11.55
C ASP A 27 -27.12 0.17 -10.73
N LEU A 28 -26.24 -0.77 -11.08
CA LEU A 28 -26.10 -2.03 -10.35
C LEU A 28 -25.68 -1.82 -8.90
N CYS A 29 -24.74 -0.89 -8.65
CA CYS A 29 -24.28 -0.55 -7.30
C CYS A 29 -25.37 0.14 -6.49
N HIS A 30 -26.17 1.01 -7.11
CA HIS A 30 -27.29 1.70 -6.48
C HIS A 30 -28.37 0.70 -6.03
N GLY A 31 -28.71 -0.27 -6.86
CA GLY A 31 -29.65 -1.34 -6.50
C GLY A 31 -29.15 -2.23 -5.35
N CYS A 32 -27.82 -2.39 -5.18
CA CYS A 32 -27.22 -3.27 -4.18
C CYS A 32 -26.87 -2.56 -2.86
N ARG A 33 -26.25 -1.37 -2.90
CA ARG A 33 -25.79 -0.52 -1.78
C ARG A 33 -24.88 -1.17 -0.72
N LEU A 34 -24.35 -2.37 -0.95
CA LEU A 34 -23.53 -3.11 0.01
C LEU A 34 -22.25 -2.35 0.44
N CYS A 35 -21.75 -1.47 -0.42
CA CYS A 35 -20.49 -0.75 -0.23
C CYS A 35 -20.63 0.65 0.38
N LEU A 36 -21.86 1.07 0.78
CA LEU A 36 -22.16 2.42 1.29
C LEU A 36 -21.15 2.94 2.34
N SER A 37 -20.67 2.08 3.22
CA SER A 37 -19.80 2.46 4.34
C SER A 37 -18.30 2.31 4.08
N LEU A 38 -17.88 1.99 2.84
CA LEU A 38 -16.47 1.70 2.54
C LEU A 38 -15.63 2.94 2.25
N CYS A 39 -16.15 3.85 1.44
CA CYS A 39 -15.43 5.07 1.04
C CYS A 39 -16.44 6.18 0.64
N PRO A 40 -15.98 7.44 0.48
CA PRO A 40 -16.86 8.55 0.10
C PRO A 40 -17.55 8.40 -1.25
N SER A 41 -16.92 7.71 -2.22
CA SER A 41 -17.50 7.53 -3.58
C SER A 41 -18.92 6.95 -3.55
N PHE A 42 -19.20 6.01 -2.64
CA PHE A 42 -20.53 5.36 -2.62
C PHE A 42 -21.63 6.25 -2.06
N PRO A 43 -21.50 6.91 -0.89
CA PRO A 43 -22.50 7.90 -0.47
C PRO A 43 -22.73 8.98 -1.52
N THR A 44 -21.67 9.57 -2.08
CA THR A 44 -21.77 10.59 -3.12
C THR A 44 -22.56 10.08 -4.33
N MET A 45 -22.24 8.89 -4.81
CA MET A 45 -22.96 8.26 -5.93
C MET A 45 -24.44 8.03 -5.61
N PHE A 46 -24.75 7.46 -4.44
CA PHE A 46 -26.12 7.15 -4.07
C PHE A 46 -26.96 8.40 -3.83
N ASP A 47 -26.40 9.41 -3.16
CA ASP A 47 -27.09 10.68 -2.91
C ASP A 47 -27.44 11.41 -4.23
N GLN A 48 -26.53 11.37 -5.21
CA GLN A 48 -26.75 11.96 -6.54
C GLN A 48 -27.86 11.23 -7.31
N ILE A 49 -27.90 9.89 -7.24
CA ILE A 49 -28.93 9.08 -7.91
C ILE A 49 -30.26 9.22 -7.18
N ASP A 50 -30.28 9.17 -5.85
CA ASP A 50 -31.51 9.35 -5.05
C ASP A 50 -32.16 10.70 -5.26
N ALA A 51 -31.37 11.76 -5.45
CA ALA A 51 -31.86 13.10 -5.78
C ALA A 51 -32.59 13.18 -7.16
N ARG A 52 -32.54 12.11 -7.96
CA ARG A 52 -33.18 11.94 -9.28
C ARG A 52 -34.15 10.77 -9.30
N ASP A 53 -34.72 10.43 -8.16
CA ASP A 53 -35.68 9.31 -8.05
C ASP A 53 -35.14 7.97 -8.63
N GLY A 54 -33.82 7.78 -8.64
CA GLY A 54 -33.18 6.57 -9.14
C GLY A 54 -32.74 6.62 -10.62
N ALA A 55 -32.94 7.74 -11.32
CA ALA A 55 -32.56 7.89 -12.73
C ALA A 55 -31.04 8.08 -12.90
N VAL A 56 -30.30 6.96 -13.03
CA VAL A 56 -28.84 6.94 -13.16
C VAL A 56 -28.35 7.55 -14.48
N ASP A 57 -29.13 7.42 -15.53
CA ASP A 57 -28.87 7.96 -16.87
C ASP A 57 -28.97 9.50 -16.95
N GLU A 58 -29.57 10.14 -15.95
CA GLU A 58 -29.60 11.60 -15.82
C GLU A 58 -28.32 12.19 -15.15
N LEU A 59 -27.42 11.35 -14.63
CA LEU A 59 -26.17 11.83 -14.04
C LEU A 59 -25.31 12.54 -15.09
N GLN A 60 -24.94 13.77 -14.77
CA GLN A 60 -24.03 14.53 -15.61
C GLN A 60 -22.59 14.01 -15.51
N PRO A 61 -21.75 14.17 -16.56
CA PRO A 61 -20.35 13.74 -16.53
C PRO A 61 -19.56 14.26 -15.32
N ALA A 62 -19.79 15.51 -14.91
CA ALA A 62 -19.14 16.09 -13.74
C ALA A 62 -19.51 15.40 -12.40
N GLU A 63 -20.71 14.86 -12.30
CA GLU A 63 -21.19 14.12 -11.14
C GLU A 63 -20.58 12.73 -11.08
N GLN A 64 -20.50 12.05 -12.22
CA GLN A 64 -19.76 10.79 -12.33
C GLN A 64 -18.27 11.00 -11.98
N ASP A 65 -17.67 12.08 -12.47
CA ASP A 65 -16.29 12.43 -12.19
C ASP A 65 -16.04 12.68 -10.69
N ARG A 66 -16.99 13.28 -9.98
CA ARG A 66 -16.91 13.45 -8.53
C ARG A 66 -16.82 12.11 -7.80
N VAL A 67 -17.61 11.13 -8.20
CA VAL A 67 -17.53 9.76 -7.64
C VAL A 67 -16.17 9.13 -7.90
N VAL A 68 -15.61 9.36 -9.09
CA VAL A 68 -14.26 8.89 -9.47
C VAL A 68 -13.19 9.54 -8.60
N ASP A 69 -13.26 10.85 -8.37
CA ASP A 69 -12.27 11.61 -7.59
C ASP A 69 -12.24 11.21 -6.11
N GLU A 70 -13.34 10.72 -5.58
CA GLU A 70 -13.45 10.24 -4.20
C GLU A 70 -12.99 8.78 -4.03
N CYS A 71 -12.66 8.08 -5.11
CA CYS A 71 -12.13 6.72 -5.07
C CYS A 71 -10.62 6.74 -4.85
N TYR A 72 -10.17 6.28 -3.70
CA TYR A 72 -8.76 6.15 -3.35
C TYR A 72 -8.20 4.73 -3.50
N GLN A 73 -8.77 3.92 -4.39
CA GLN A 73 -8.21 2.64 -4.84
C GLN A 73 -7.92 1.60 -3.74
N CYS A 74 -8.67 1.59 -2.64
CA CYS A 74 -8.49 0.65 -1.52
C CYS A 74 -8.84 -0.82 -1.84
N LYS A 75 -9.54 -1.08 -2.95
CA LYS A 75 -9.96 -2.40 -3.45
C LYS A 75 -10.97 -3.15 -2.56
N LEU A 76 -11.40 -2.60 -1.42
CA LEU A 76 -12.30 -3.31 -0.49
C LEU A 76 -13.69 -3.56 -1.08
N CYS A 77 -14.19 -2.69 -1.94
CA CYS A 77 -15.45 -2.91 -2.63
C CYS A 77 -15.39 -4.13 -3.57
N TYR A 78 -14.24 -4.39 -4.21
CA TYR A 78 -14.04 -5.59 -5.01
C TYR A 78 -14.10 -6.87 -4.16
N VAL A 79 -13.43 -6.87 -3.01
CA VAL A 79 -13.42 -8.04 -2.09
C VAL A 79 -14.81 -8.35 -1.52
N LYS A 80 -15.62 -7.32 -1.30
CA LYS A 80 -16.99 -7.47 -0.76
C LYS A 80 -18.03 -7.79 -1.82
N CYS A 81 -17.75 -7.48 -3.09
CA CYS A 81 -18.76 -7.55 -4.16
C CYS A 81 -19.05 -9.00 -4.56
N PRO A 82 -20.30 -9.47 -4.48
CA PRO A 82 -20.66 -10.80 -4.96
C PRO A 82 -20.75 -10.88 -6.50
N TYR A 83 -20.68 -9.76 -7.19
CA TYR A 83 -20.89 -9.63 -8.63
C TYR A 83 -19.60 -9.44 -9.43
N VAL A 84 -18.43 -9.67 -8.81
CA VAL A 84 -17.13 -9.68 -9.52
C VAL A 84 -17.02 -10.89 -10.44
N PRO A 85 -16.14 -10.88 -11.46
CA PRO A 85 -15.89 -12.08 -12.26
C PRO A 85 -15.64 -13.34 -11.40
N PRO A 86 -16.24 -14.50 -11.74
CA PRO A 86 -16.90 -14.84 -13.03
C PRO A 86 -18.41 -14.54 -13.12
N HIS A 87 -18.96 -13.72 -12.23
CA HIS A 87 -20.36 -13.34 -12.30
C HIS A 87 -20.69 -12.66 -13.64
N GLU A 88 -21.91 -12.84 -14.19
CA GLU A 88 -22.30 -12.31 -15.48
C GLU A 88 -22.22 -10.77 -15.58
N TRP A 89 -22.39 -10.05 -14.47
CA TRP A 89 -22.29 -8.59 -14.42
C TRP A 89 -20.84 -8.08 -14.42
N GLN A 90 -19.86 -8.92 -14.12
CA GLN A 90 -18.43 -8.63 -14.18
C GLN A 90 -18.06 -7.27 -13.55
N LEU A 91 -18.59 -6.99 -12.35
CA LEU A 91 -18.34 -5.71 -11.68
C LEU A 91 -16.93 -5.63 -11.15
N ASP A 92 -16.21 -4.56 -11.52
CA ASP A 92 -14.95 -4.16 -10.92
C ASP A 92 -14.90 -2.64 -10.77
N PHE A 93 -15.50 -2.15 -9.69
CA PHE A 93 -15.54 -0.72 -9.41
C PHE A 93 -14.15 -0.08 -9.35
N PRO A 94 -13.14 -0.64 -8.63
CA PRO A 94 -11.81 -0.04 -8.61
C PRO A 94 -11.15 0.11 -9.98
N ARG A 95 -11.30 -0.89 -10.86
CA ARG A 95 -10.76 -0.82 -12.22
C ARG A 95 -11.48 0.21 -13.08
N LEU A 96 -12.79 0.28 -12.97
CA LEU A 96 -13.57 1.29 -13.68
C LEU A 96 -13.15 2.70 -13.25
N MET A 97 -12.89 2.92 -11.95
CA MET A 97 -12.35 4.19 -11.47
C MET A 97 -10.94 4.47 -12.02
N LEU A 98 -10.06 3.46 -12.09
CA LEU A 98 -8.74 3.61 -12.73
C LEU A 98 -8.87 3.96 -14.21
N ARG A 99 -9.76 3.28 -14.95
CA ARG A 99 -10.08 3.60 -16.34
C ARG A 99 -10.51 5.05 -16.49
N ALA A 100 -11.45 5.50 -15.65
CA ALA A 100 -11.94 6.87 -15.72
C ALA A 100 -10.85 7.92 -15.46
N VAL A 101 -9.96 7.68 -14.48
CA VAL A 101 -8.80 8.56 -14.22
C VAL A 101 -7.85 8.58 -15.41
N SER A 102 -7.58 7.42 -16.05
CA SER A 102 -6.69 7.34 -17.21
C SER A 102 -7.26 8.08 -18.42
N VAL A 103 -8.52 7.87 -18.78
CA VAL A 103 -9.18 8.54 -19.90
C VAL A 103 -9.18 10.06 -19.71
N ARG A 104 -9.52 10.53 -18.51
CA ARG A 104 -9.43 11.97 -18.18
C ARG A 104 -8.01 12.52 -18.28
N ARG A 105 -7.00 11.76 -17.81
CA ARG A 105 -5.59 12.15 -17.89
C ARG A 105 -5.12 12.32 -19.33
N GLU A 106 -5.54 11.44 -20.23
CA GLU A 106 -5.18 11.47 -21.66
C GLU A 106 -5.85 12.62 -22.39
N SER A 107 -7.14 12.87 -22.11
CA SER A 107 -7.92 13.94 -22.73
C SER A 107 -7.58 15.34 -22.19
N ALA A 108 -7.01 15.43 -20.97
CA ALA A 108 -6.70 16.68 -20.32
C ALA A 108 -5.59 17.47 -21.04
N LYS A 109 -5.83 18.79 -21.25
CA LYS A 109 -4.94 19.72 -21.98
C LYS A 109 -4.66 20.97 -21.15
N GLY A 110 -3.63 21.71 -21.57
CA GLY A 110 -3.27 23.00 -20.98
C GLY A 110 -2.37 22.90 -19.74
N LEU A 111 -2.13 24.04 -19.09
CA LEU A 111 -1.22 24.15 -17.94
C LEU A 111 -1.61 23.29 -16.73
N PRO A 112 -2.90 23.18 -16.35
CA PRO A 112 -3.29 22.31 -15.23
C PRO A 112 -2.94 20.85 -15.48
N ALA A 113 -3.19 20.33 -16.68
CA ALA A 113 -2.86 18.95 -17.06
C ALA A 113 -1.34 18.71 -17.06
N LEU A 114 -0.55 19.68 -17.59
CA LEU A 114 0.90 19.59 -17.55
C LEU A 114 1.42 19.56 -16.11
N ARG A 115 0.89 20.40 -15.22
CA ARG A 115 1.24 20.43 -13.81
C ARG A 115 0.94 19.11 -13.14
N GLU A 116 -0.22 18.53 -13.39
CA GLU A 116 -0.59 17.22 -12.84
C GLU A 116 0.33 16.11 -13.34
N ARG A 117 0.66 16.09 -14.63
CA ARG A 117 1.62 15.12 -15.21
C ARG A 117 3.00 15.25 -14.58
N VAL A 118 3.51 16.47 -14.40
CA VAL A 118 4.80 16.72 -13.74
C VAL A 118 4.74 16.30 -12.28
N SER A 119 3.68 16.64 -11.56
CA SER A 119 3.47 16.22 -10.16
C SER A 119 3.47 14.69 -10.04
N THR A 120 2.72 14.00 -10.91
CA THR A 120 2.66 12.53 -10.92
C THR A 120 4.03 11.92 -11.25
N GLU A 121 4.77 12.46 -12.23
CA GLU A 121 6.10 11.97 -12.58
C GLU A 121 7.10 12.15 -11.43
N VAL A 122 7.08 13.31 -10.77
CA VAL A 122 7.94 13.58 -9.61
C VAL A 122 7.59 12.66 -8.44
N LEU A 123 6.32 12.63 -8.03
CA LEU A 123 5.87 11.86 -6.88
C LEU A 123 5.86 10.35 -7.14
N GLY A 124 5.73 9.92 -8.39
CA GLY A 124 5.80 8.52 -8.80
C GLY A 124 7.22 7.94 -8.78
N ARG A 125 8.26 8.80 -8.91
CA ARG A 125 9.67 8.39 -8.85
C ARG A 125 10.20 8.39 -7.42
N THR A 126 9.50 7.72 -6.53
CA THR A 126 9.85 7.64 -5.10
C THR A 126 11.26 7.08 -4.85
N ASP A 127 11.78 6.25 -5.75
CA ASP A 127 13.15 5.71 -5.71
C ASP A 127 14.21 6.79 -5.96
N LEU A 128 14.01 7.68 -6.93
CA LEU A 128 14.94 8.79 -7.20
C LEU A 128 14.86 9.85 -6.10
N LEU A 129 13.65 10.26 -5.73
CA LEU A 129 13.45 11.22 -4.64
C LEU A 129 13.99 10.69 -3.33
N GLY A 130 13.72 9.43 -3.01
CA GLY A 130 14.20 8.79 -1.80
C GLY A 130 15.73 8.73 -1.73
N ARG A 131 16.40 8.38 -2.84
CA ARG A 131 17.87 8.40 -2.92
C ARG A 131 18.46 9.78 -2.70
N ALA A 132 17.91 10.79 -3.39
CA ALA A 132 18.37 12.17 -3.26
C ALA A 132 18.14 12.70 -1.83
N ALA A 133 16.93 12.51 -1.29
CA ALA A 133 16.59 12.97 0.05
C ALA A 133 17.39 12.24 1.16
N SER A 134 17.63 10.93 1.03
CA SER A 134 18.46 10.18 1.98
C SER A 134 19.92 10.63 1.96
N ALA A 135 20.46 11.03 0.80
CA ALA A 135 21.82 11.54 0.69
C ALA A 135 22.03 12.85 1.50
N VAL A 136 20.98 13.63 1.69
CA VAL A 136 20.97 14.89 2.44
C VAL A 136 19.93 14.86 3.58
N ALA A 137 19.70 13.71 4.18
CA ALA A 137 18.58 13.47 5.09
C ALA A 137 18.42 14.53 6.20
N PRO A 138 19.45 15.00 6.91
CA PRO A 138 19.28 16.02 7.94
C PRO A 138 18.71 17.33 7.39
N LEU A 139 19.13 17.76 6.20
CA LEU A 139 18.63 18.97 5.54
C LEU A 139 17.22 18.76 5.00
N ALA A 140 16.98 17.61 4.32
CA ALA A 140 15.66 17.26 3.79
C ALA A 140 14.63 17.16 4.92
N ASN A 141 14.95 16.50 6.03
CA ASN A 141 14.04 16.33 7.16
C ASN A 141 13.75 17.66 7.86
N ARG A 142 14.75 18.54 8.00
CA ARG A 142 14.53 19.89 8.55
C ARG A 142 13.62 20.70 7.64
N ALA A 143 13.82 20.63 6.34
CA ALA A 143 13.05 21.36 5.34
C ALA A 143 11.60 20.90 5.24
N LEU A 144 11.38 19.57 5.30
CA LEU A 144 10.08 18.91 5.09
C LEU A 144 9.32 18.63 6.39
N GLY A 145 10.01 18.61 7.52
CA GLY A 145 9.48 18.12 8.79
C GLY A 145 8.51 19.07 9.50
N THR A 146 8.45 20.36 9.11
CA THR A 146 7.56 21.32 9.74
C THR A 146 6.32 21.57 8.86
N PRO A 147 5.15 21.01 9.22
CA PRO A 147 3.89 21.29 8.54
C PRO A 147 3.60 22.82 8.51
N GLY A 148 2.93 23.29 7.46
CA GLY A 148 2.54 24.69 7.29
C GLY A 148 3.68 25.69 7.01
N SER A 149 4.94 25.24 6.95
CA SER A 149 6.09 26.11 6.65
C SER A 149 6.01 26.70 5.24
N LEU A 150 6.71 27.83 4.99
CA LEU A 150 6.73 28.47 3.66
C LEU A 150 7.21 27.52 2.56
N LEU A 151 8.21 26.68 2.84
CA LEU A 151 8.67 25.69 1.88
C LEU A 151 7.59 24.64 1.58
N ARG A 152 6.87 24.16 2.61
CA ARG A 152 5.77 23.21 2.43
C ARG A 152 4.62 23.81 1.62
N ARG A 153 4.29 25.09 1.83
CA ARG A 153 3.30 25.82 1.02
C ARG A 153 3.76 26.00 -0.43
N ALA A 154 5.04 26.26 -0.65
CA ALA A 154 5.59 26.30 -2.00
C ALA A 154 5.51 24.92 -2.69
N MET A 155 5.80 23.82 -1.98
CA MET A 155 5.65 22.45 -2.48
C MET A 155 4.18 22.11 -2.78
N GLU A 156 3.25 22.53 -1.94
CA GLU A 156 1.82 22.39 -2.19
C GLU A 156 1.44 23.13 -3.48
N GLY A 157 1.91 24.34 -3.65
CA GLY A 157 1.73 25.13 -4.87
C GLY A 157 2.27 24.43 -6.12
N LEU A 158 3.38 23.71 -6.05
CA LEU A 158 4.05 23.06 -7.18
C LEU A 158 3.57 21.62 -7.42
N ALA A 159 3.50 20.82 -6.37
CA ALA A 159 3.25 19.38 -6.45
C ALA A 159 1.86 18.95 -5.95
N GLY A 160 1.05 19.86 -5.39
CA GLY A 160 -0.28 19.56 -4.87
C GLY A 160 -0.27 18.71 -3.58
N VAL A 161 0.88 18.53 -2.94
CA VAL A 161 0.99 17.82 -1.65
C VAL A 161 0.65 18.77 -0.52
N SER A 162 -0.32 18.43 0.33
CA SER A 162 -0.77 19.28 1.43
C SER A 162 0.40 19.75 2.31
N ALA A 163 0.48 21.05 2.55
CA ALA A 163 1.46 21.63 3.44
C ALA A 163 1.27 21.18 4.90
N GLU A 164 0.05 20.87 5.28
CA GLU A 164 -0.32 20.47 6.64
C GLU A 164 -0.03 18.98 6.93
N ARG A 165 0.11 18.14 5.90
CA ARG A 165 0.35 16.71 6.06
C ARG A 165 1.71 16.43 6.69
N VAL A 166 1.75 15.58 7.72
CA VAL A 166 3.01 15.09 8.30
C VAL A 166 3.66 14.10 7.33
N LEU A 167 4.83 14.45 6.79
CA LEU A 167 5.60 13.56 5.94
C LEU A 167 6.59 12.75 6.77
N PRO A 168 6.73 11.45 6.48
CA PRO A 168 7.71 10.63 7.18
C PRO A 168 9.13 11.11 6.85
N PRO A 169 10.04 11.13 7.85
CA PRO A 169 11.43 11.53 7.63
C PRO A 169 12.16 10.55 6.74
N TYR A 170 13.18 11.01 6.02
CA TYR A 170 14.10 10.17 5.28
C TYR A 170 15.23 9.67 6.17
N ALA A 171 15.56 8.39 6.02
CA ALA A 171 16.66 7.76 6.73
C ALA A 171 18.02 8.11 6.08
N LYS A 172 19.02 8.40 6.91
CA LYS A 172 20.39 8.64 6.46
C LYS A 172 21.04 7.36 5.93
N VAL A 173 20.84 6.24 6.63
CA VAL A 173 21.30 4.92 6.19
C VAL A 173 20.10 4.16 5.63
N ARG A 174 20.13 3.88 4.33
CA ARG A 174 19.08 3.14 3.64
C ARG A 174 19.09 1.66 4.04
N PHE A 175 17.93 1.00 3.98
CA PHE A 175 17.82 -0.41 4.30
C PHE A 175 18.77 -1.29 3.50
N SER A 176 18.86 -1.09 2.19
CA SER A 176 19.76 -1.87 1.33
C SER A 176 21.25 -1.66 1.67
N THR A 177 21.64 -0.48 2.14
CA THR A 177 23.00 -0.19 2.60
C THR A 177 23.31 -0.95 3.87
N TRP A 178 22.44 -0.89 4.85
CA TRP A 178 22.53 -1.66 6.09
C TRP A 178 22.59 -3.18 5.80
N PHE A 179 21.70 -3.69 4.96
CA PHE A 179 21.65 -5.11 4.62
C PHE A 179 22.96 -5.62 4.02
N ARG A 180 23.53 -4.87 3.07
CA ARG A 180 24.81 -5.25 2.45
C ARG A 180 25.97 -5.24 3.47
N ALA A 181 26.05 -4.24 4.34
CA ALA A 181 27.04 -4.17 5.39
C ALA A 181 26.91 -5.36 6.35
N ARG A 182 25.68 -5.69 6.78
CA ARG A 182 25.40 -6.86 7.62
C ARG A 182 25.79 -8.17 6.95
N SER A 183 25.43 -8.36 5.68
CA SER A 183 25.77 -9.57 4.93
C SER A 183 27.30 -9.74 4.75
N ALA A 184 28.03 -8.64 4.52
CA ALA A 184 29.47 -8.65 4.40
C ALA A 184 30.18 -9.00 5.72
N SER A 185 29.62 -8.63 6.88
CA SER A 185 30.16 -8.97 8.20
C SER A 185 29.91 -10.43 8.61
N GLY A 186 29.10 -11.18 7.83
CA GLY A 186 28.70 -12.54 8.18
C GLY A 186 27.67 -12.62 9.30
N ALA A 187 27.17 -11.50 9.79
CA ALA A 187 26.13 -11.47 10.81
C ALA A 187 24.84 -12.15 10.29
N GLY A 188 24.14 -12.88 11.17
CA GLY A 188 22.90 -13.58 10.85
C GLY A 188 23.09 -14.98 10.24
N ARG A 189 24.31 -15.42 9.95
CA ARG A 189 24.55 -16.81 9.54
C ARG A 189 24.46 -17.74 10.75
N SER A 190 23.30 -18.38 10.92
CA SER A 190 23.20 -19.49 11.87
C SER A 190 23.86 -20.72 11.22
N GLY A 191 24.67 -21.47 11.96
CA GLY A 191 25.23 -22.74 11.46
C GLY A 191 24.18 -23.85 11.28
N ARG A 192 22.88 -23.54 11.41
CA ARG A 192 21.74 -24.45 11.24
C ARG A 192 21.24 -24.41 9.80
N ALA A 193 20.70 -25.55 9.32
CA ALA A 193 20.12 -25.63 7.99
C ALA A 193 18.94 -24.65 7.84
N GLU A 194 18.93 -23.92 6.71
CA GLU A 194 17.83 -23.04 6.34
C GLU A 194 16.58 -23.84 6.03
N GLN A 195 15.41 -23.35 6.46
CA GLN A 195 14.12 -23.95 6.15
C GLN A 195 13.34 -23.17 5.09
N GLY A 196 13.91 -22.05 4.59
CA GLY A 196 13.33 -21.22 3.55
C GLY A 196 14.28 -20.15 3.08
N LYS A 197 13.96 -19.53 1.94
CA LYS A 197 14.71 -18.42 1.35
C LYS A 197 13.76 -17.31 0.96
N ALA A 198 14.02 -16.11 1.43
CA ALA A 198 13.24 -14.91 1.18
C ALA A 198 14.05 -13.87 0.41
N ALA A 199 13.60 -13.51 -0.79
CA ALA A 199 14.07 -12.35 -1.52
C ALA A 199 13.21 -11.14 -1.14
N ILE A 200 13.78 -10.21 -0.38
CA ILE A 200 13.05 -9.05 0.13
C ILE A 200 12.92 -8.00 -0.98
N PHE A 201 11.67 -7.63 -1.30
CA PHE A 201 11.38 -6.45 -2.09
C PHE A 201 11.30 -5.24 -1.14
N PRO A 202 12.34 -4.37 -1.08
CA PRO A 202 12.51 -3.47 0.06
C PRO A 202 11.44 -2.39 0.18
N THR A 203 10.69 -2.12 -0.90
CA THR A 203 9.72 -1.02 -1.02
C THR A 203 10.35 0.36 -0.75
N CYS A 204 9.79 1.44 -1.33
CA CYS A 204 10.36 2.77 -1.12
C CYS A 204 10.25 3.26 0.33
N LEU A 205 9.18 2.86 1.03
CA LEU A 205 8.97 3.29 2.42
C LEU A 205 9.98 2.67 3.38
N VAL A 206 10.27 1.38 3.22
CA VAL A 206 11.28 0.68 4.04
C VAL A 206 12.69 1.07 3.62
N GLU A 207 12.95 1.20 2.32
CA GLU A 207 14.27 1.56 1.81
C GLU A 207 14.76 2.94 2.28
N TYR A 208 13.85 3.94 2.27
CA TYR A 208 14.24 5.34 2.42
C TYR A 208 13.69 6.04 3.66
N GLN A 209 12.65 5.54 4.29
CA GLN A 209 11.95 6.26 5.36
C GLN A 209 11.92 5.51 6.68
N ASP A 210 11.75 4.18 6.65
CA ASP A 210 11.70 3.36 7.86
C ASP A 210 12.49 2.06 7.70
N PRO A 211 13.83 2.13 7.57
CA PRO A 211 14.69 0.95 7.45
C PRO A 211 14.56 -0.05 8.59
N ALA A 212 14.15 0.41 9.78
CA ALA A 212 13.98 -0.43 10.96
C ALA A 212 12.99 -1.58 10.71
N ILE A 213 11.93 -1.34 9.93
CA ILE A 213 10.98 -2.42 9.56
C ILE A 213 11.71 -3.53 8.78
N GLY A 214 12.56 -3.17 7.82
CA GLY A 214 13.35 -4.14 7.04
C GLY A 214 14.44 -4.83 7.87
N GLN A 215 15.06 -4.10 8.78
CA GLN A 215 16.08 -4.64 9.69
C GLN A 215 15.48 -5.68 10.61
N ASP A 216 14.32 -5.39 11.22
CA ASP A 216 13.62 -6.31 12.10
C ASP A 216 13.04 -7.50 11.31
N LEU A 217 12.55 -7.28 10.07
CA LEU A 217 12.16 -8.37 9.18
C LEU A 217 13.32 -9.36 9.00
N VAL A 218 14.51 -8.88 8.62
CA VAL A 218 15.68 -9.73 8.40
C VAL A 218 16.05 -10.51 9.68
N LYS A 219 16.15 -9.83 10.82
CA LYS A 219 16.52 -10.46 12.09
C LYS A 219 15.49 -11.50 12.56
N VAL A 220 14.19 -11.21 12.40
CA VAL A 220 13.10 -12.15 12.72
C VAL A 220 13.16 -13.37 11.79
N TYR A 221 13.45 -13.17 10.50
CA TYR A 221 13.56 -14.26 9.54
C TYR A 221 14.79 -15.14 9.80
N GLU A 222 15.95 -14.52 10.06
CA GLU A 222 17.18 -15.23 10.45
C GLU A 222 16.98 -16.06 11.74
N ARG A 223 16.26 -15.52 12.75
CA ARG A 223 15.88 -16.25 13.97
C ARG A 223 15.08 -17.49 13.62
N ASN A 224 14.23 -17.41 12.61
CA ASN A 224 13.42 -18.50 12.09
C ASN A 224 14.11 -19.30 10.96
N ARG A 225 15.43 -19.28 10.86
CA ARG A 225 16.24 -20.02 9.89
C ARG A 225 15.83 -19.77 8.41
N VAL A 226 15.39 -18.56 8.10
CA VAL A 226 15.09 -18.15 6.73
C VAL A 226 16.25 -17.32 6.19
N GLY A 227 16.87 -17.80 5.11
CA GLY A 227 17.92 -17.07 4.42
C GLY A 227 17.33 -15.86 3.69
N CYS A 228 17.89 -14.67 3.95
CA CYS A 228 17.43 -13.41 3.38
C CYS A 228 18.36 -12.92 2.26
N SER A 229 17.76 -12.44 1.17
CA SER A 229 18.44 -11.71 0.10
C SER A 229 17.62 -10.49 -0.31
N LEU A 230 18.21 -9.57 -1.09
CA LEU A 230 17.47 -8.46 -1.67
C LEU A 230 17.11 -8.77 -3.12
N VAL A 231 15.92 -8.37 -3.56
CA VAL A 231 15.57 -8.36 -4.98
C VAL A 231 16.49 -7.42 -5.74
N GLU A 232 17.21 -7.93 -6.72
CA GLU A 232 18.19 -7.18 -7.48
C GLU A 232 17.52 -6.14 -8.40
N GLY A 233 18.04 -4.91 -8.39
CA GLY A 233 17.56 -3.83 -9.24
C GLY A 233 16.17 -3.29 -8.86
N ALA A 234 15.64 -3.63 -7.68
CA ALA A 234 14.34 -3.19 -7.23
C ALA A 234 14.21 -1.65 -7.23
N VAL A 235 13.08 -1.19 -7.79
CA VAL A 235 12.62 0.20 -7.77
C VAL A 235 11.21 0.26 -7.21
N CYS A 236 10.56 1.44 -7.22
CA CYS A 236 9.16 1.55 -6.80
C CYS A 236 8.28 0.52 -7.52
N CYS A 237 7.29 -0.06 -6.82
CA CYS A 237 6.35 -1.02 -7.41
C CYS A 237 5.46 -0.41 -8.51
N GLY A 238 5.39 0.92 -8.60
CA GLY A 238 4.60 1.63 -9.61
C GLY A 238 3.20 2.05 -9.14
N ALA A 239 2.76 1.68 -7.94
CA ALA A 239 1.43 2.05 -7.44
C ALA A 239 1.08 3.55 -7.59
N PRO A 240 1.98 4.52 -7.31
CA PRO A 240 1.67 5.94 -7.48
C PRO A 240 1.30 6.30 -8.92
N PHE A 241 1.97 5.73 -9.91
CA PHE A 241 1.63 5.91 -11.32
C PHE A 241 0.28 5.28 -11.65
N LEU A 242 0.08 4.02 -11.27
CA LEU A 242 -1.16 3.28 -11.53
C LEU A 242 -2.38 4.03 -10.96
N HIS A 243 -2.33 4.42 -9.68
CA HIS A 243 -3.45 5.11 -9.03
C HIS A 243 -3.69 6.53 -9.56
N SER A 244 -2.74 7.11 -10.29
CA SER A 244 -2.88 8.38 -11.01
C SER A 244 -3.30 8.22 -12.47
N GLY A 245 -3.65 7.01 -12.91
CA GLY A 245 -4.02 6.71 -14.31
C GLY A 245 -2.84 6.77 -15.30
N ASP A 246 -1.59 6.79 -14.82
CA ASP A 246 -0.39 6.74 -15.67
C ASP A 246 0.06 5.29 -15.87
N PHE A 247 -0.63 4.59 -16.76
CA PHE A 247 -0.29 3.19 -17.06
C PHE A 247 1.12 3.03 -17.64
N ASP A 248 1.58 3.96 -18.46
CA ASP A 248 2.94 3.93 -19.00
C ASP A 248 3.99 4.04 -17.91
N GLY A 249 3.80 4.96 -16.98
CA GLY A 249 4.65 5.11 -15.79
C GLY A 249 4.68 3.83 -14.95
N PHE A 250 3.52 3.25 -14.71
CA PHE A 250 3.39 1.97 -14.01
C PHE A 250 4.11 0.84 -14.72
N LEU A 251 3.86 0.66 -16.01
CA LEU A 251 4.47 -0.40 -16.82
C LEU A 251 6.00 -0.26 -16.92
N ARG A 252 6.52 0.98 -16.99
CA ARG A 252 7.98 1.21 -16.93
C ARG A 252 8.59 0.66 -15.62
N GLN A 253 7.95 0.92 -14.47
CA GLN A 253 8.43 0.41 -13.19
C GLN A 253 8.27 -1.11 -13.07
N ALA A 254 7.14 -1.65 -13.47
CA ALA A 254 6.86 -3.07 -13.43
C ALA A 254 7.85 -3.87 -14.29
N ARG A 255 8.09 -3.43 -15.53
CA ARG A 255 9.07 -4.06 -16.44
C ARG A 255 10.50 -3.99 -15.93
N ARG A 256 10.83 -2.97 -15.15
CA ARG A 256 12.16 -2.84 -14.51
C ARG A 256 12.33 -3.80 -13.33
N ASN A 257 11.29 -4.01 -12.54
CA ASN A 257 11.31 -4.91 -11.38
C ASN A 257 11.24 -6.39 -11.78
N LEU A 258 10.46 -6.72 -12.80
CA LEU A 258 10.10 -8.10 -13.14
C LEU A 258 11.31 -9.03 -13.35
N PRO A 259 12.40 -8.66 -14.07
CA PRO A 259 13.54 -9.56 -14.25
C PRO A 259 14.24 -9.94 -12.94
N GLY A 260 14.43 -9.02 -12.01
CA GLY A 260 15.03 -9.27 -10.70
C GLY A 260 14.16 -10.17 -9.83
N LEU A 261 12.84 -9.91 -9.81
CA LEU A 261 11.85 -10.70 -9.11
C LEU A 261 11.79 -12.14 -9.64
N ALA A 262 11.67 -12.31 -10.96
CA ALA A 262 11.60 -13.62 -11.60
C ALA A 262 12.89 -14.43 -11.40
N ARG A 263 14.06 -13.77 -11.40
CA ARG A 263 15.35 -14.41 -11.11
C ARG A 263 15.38 -14.94 -9.67
N ALA A 264 14.94 -14.15 -8.69
CA ALA A 264 14.86 -14.55 -7.30
C ALA A 264 14.00 -15.80 -7.13
N VAL A 265 12.80 -15.82 -7.75
CA VAL A 265 11.90 -16.99 -7.69
C VAL A 265 12.53 -18.21 -8.34
N ARG A 266 13.11 -18.08 -9.54
CA ARG A 266 13.77 -19.20 -10.24
C ARG A 266 15.00 -19.73 -9.49
N SER A 267 15.62 -18.93 -8.63
CA SER A 267 16.70 -19.38 -7.76
C SER A 267 16.23 -20.06 -6.47
N GLY A 268 14.91 -20.28 -6.35
CA GLY A 268 14.30 -20.99 -5.21
C GLY A 268 14.00 -20.10 -3.99
N SER A 269 13.92 -18.77 -4.18
CA SER A 269 13.52 -17.82 -3.14
C SER A 269 12.07 -17.39 -3.35
N ASP A 270 11.30 -17.31 -2.26
CA ASP A 270 10.02 -16.58 -2.30
C ASP A 270 10.23 -15.07 -2.16
N VAL A 271 9.42 -14.27 -2.82
CA VAL A 271 9.45 -12.81 -2.72
C VAL A 271 8.66 -12.37 -1.50
N VAL A 272 9.30 -11.60 -0.62
CA VAL A 272 8.67 -11.09 0.61
C VAL A 272 8.56 -9.58 0.56
N VAL A 273 7.36 -9.07 0.85
CA VAL A 273 7.04 -7.64 0.74
C VAL A 273 6.51 -7.11 2.07
N PRO A 274 7.25 -6.24 2.78
CA PRO A 274 6.84 -5.70 4.08
C PRO A 274 5.90 -4.50 3.98
N GLN A 275 5.20 -4.32 2.86
CA GLN A 275 4.28 -3.21 2.64
C GLN A 275 3.07 -3.68 1.83
N PRO A 276 1.85 -3.63 2.40
CA PRO A 276 0.65 -4.22 1.80
C PRO A 276 0.32 -3.75 0.38
N THR A 277 0.46 -2.46 0.10
CA THR A 277 0.21 -1.91 -1.24
C THR A 277 1.13 -2.51 -2.29
N CYS A 278 2.43 -2.58 -2.00
CA CYS A 278 3.39 -3.19 -2.93
C CYS A 278 3.14 -4.69 -3.08
N GLY A 279 2.76 -5.40 -1.99
CA GLY A 279 2.37 -6.80 -2.03
C GLY A 279 1.16 -7.03 -2.95
N TYR A 280 0.13 -6.19 -2.82
CA TYR A 280 -1.04 -6.24 -3.70
C TYR A 280 -0.66 -6.03 -5.18
N VAL A 281 0.15 -5.01 -5.46
CA VAL A 281 0.61 -4.68 -6.82
C VAL A 281 1.35 -5.86 -7.45
N LEU A 282 2.29 -6.47 -6.75
CA LEU A 282 3.03 -7.63 -7.27
C LEU A 282 2.15 -8.86 -7.47
N LYS A 283 1.21 -9.11 -6.55
CA LYS A 283 0.31 -10.27 -6.60
C LYS A 283 -0.82 -10.15 -7.63
N ARG A 284 -1.30 -8.93 -7.87
CA ARG A 284 -2.53 -8.69 -8.66
C ARG A 284 -2.28 -7.82 -9.89
N ASP A 285 -1.72 -6.62 -9.71
CA ASP A 285 -1.63 -5.68 -10.82
C ASP A 285 -0.53 -6.07 -11.83
N TYR A 286 0.60 -6.66 -11.38
CA TYR A 286 1.66 -7.10 -12.31
C TYR A 286 1.19 -8.21 -13.27
N PRO A 287 0.63 -9.34 -12.83
CA PRO A 287 0.16 -10.37 -13.75
C PRO A 287 -0.93 -9.87 -14.69
N GLU A 288 -1.78 -8.98 -14.21
CA GLU A 288 -2.87 -8.41 -14.96
C GLU A 288 -2.41 -7.48 -16.08
N HIS A 289 -1.59 -6.49 -15.76
CA HIS A 289 -1.17 -5.47 -16.74
C HIS A 289 0.03 -5.89 -17.61
N LEU A 290 0.86 -6.84 -17.15
CA LEU A 290 1.98 -7.36 -17.93
C LEU A 290 1.62 -8.61 -18.77
N GLY A 291 0.62 -9.38 -18.36
CA GLY A 291 0.14 -10.57 -19.08
C GLY A 291 1.17 -11.70 -19.25
N SER A 292 2.38 -11.57 -18.67
CA SER A 292 3.50 -12.47 -18.92
C SER A 292 3.54 -13.66 -17.97
N ALA A 293 4.19 -14.76 -18.39
CA ALA A 293 4.42 -15.92 -17.53
C ALA A 293 5.27 -15.55 -16.29
N ASP A 294 6.25 -14.68 -16.45
CA ASP A 294 7.10 -14.21 -15.36
C ASP A 294 6.32 -13.42 -14.31
N ALA A 295 5.37 -12.59 -14.75
CA ALA A 295 4.53 -11.85 -13.82
C ALA A 295 3.62 -12.78 -13.00
N ARG A 296 3.06 -13.82 -13.63
CA ARG A 296 2.28 -14.85 -12.92
C ARG A 296 3.15 -15.64 -11.95
N LEU A 297 4.33 -16.08 -12.38
CA LEU A 297 5.29 -16.79 -11.52
C LEU A 297 5.66 -15.95 -10.28
N VAL A 298 5.96 -14.67 -10.46
CA VAL A 298 6.26 -13.75 -9.35
C VAL A 298 5.06 -13.59 -8.43
N ALA A 299 3.85 -13.44 -8.96
CA ALA A 299 2.64 -13.29 -8.16
C ALA A 299 2.37 -14.50 -7.26
N GLU A 300 2.55 -15.73 -7.79
CA GLU A 300 2.38 -16.99 -7.06
C GLU A 300 3.39 -17.17 -5.93
N HIS A 301 4.59 -16.61 -6.07
CA HIS A 301 5.68 -16.68 -5.10
C HIS A 301 5.88 -15.36 -4.31
N THR A 302 4.90 -14.45 -4.33
CA THR A 302 4.94 -13.22 -3.55
C THR A 302 4.11 -13.36 -2.28
N TYR A 303 4.69 -13.03 -1.14
CA TYR A 303 4.07 -13.11 0.16
C TYR A 303 4.18 -11.78 0.92
N ASP A 304 3.16 -11.45 1.69
CA ASP A 304 3.29 -10.49 2.77
C ASP A 304 4.26 -11.03 3.84
N ALA A 305 4.93 -10.15 4.55
CA ALA A 305 5.96 -10.58 5.51
C ALA A 305 5.40 -11.44 6.65
N ALA A 306 4.22 -11.14 7.15
CA ALA A 306 3.56 -11.94 8.17
C ALA A 306 2.95 -13.22 7.58
N GLU A 307 2.45 -13.17 6.35
CA GLU A 307 1.95 -14.34 5.63
C GLU A 307 3.05 -15.40 5.48
N TYR A 308 4.27 -14.98 5.12
CA TYR A 308 5.40 -15.90 4.98
C TYR A 308 5.75 -16.61 6.31
N LEU A 309 5.85 -15.85 7.42
CA LEU A 309 6.08 -16.42 8.75
C LEU A 309 4.95 -17.35 9.19
N TRP A 310 3.71 -16.99 8.89
CA TRP A 310 2.56 -17.86 9.20
C TRP A 310 2.60 -19.17 8.42
N ARG A 311 3.11 -19.18 7.19
CA ARG A 311 3.36 -20.42 6.43
C ARG A 311 4.36 -21.33 7.13
N LEU A 312 5.45 -20.75 7.69
CA LEU A 312 6.41 -21.55 8.48
C LEU A 312 5.74 -22.19 9.70
N HIS A 313 4.86 -21.44 10.37
CA HIS A 313 4.13 -21.93 11.55
C HIS A 313 3.15 -23.07 11.23
N ARG A 314 2.58 -23.09 10.02
CA ARG A 314 1.53 -24.05 9.63
C ARG A 314 2.00 -25.09 8.62
N GLY A 315 3.19 -24.94 8.07
CA GLY A 315 3.73 -25.81 7.03
C GLY A 315 4.28 -27.12 7.57
N GLU A 316 4.18 -28.18 6.77
CA GLU A 316 4.82 -29.46 7.07
C GLU A 316 6.35 -29.32 6.87
N GLY A 317 7.12 -29.83 7.83
CA GLY A 317 8.57 -29.79 7.79
C GLY A 317 9.21 -28.42 8.05
N THR A 318 8.41 -27.42 8.38
CA THR A 318 8.87 -26.07 8.81
C THR A 318 8.35 -25.76 10.21
N GLU A 319 9.06 -24.88 10.93
CA GLU A 319 8.73 -24.51 12.29
C GLU A 319 8.98 -23.02 12.52
N LEU A 320 7.99 -22.33 13.06
CA LEU A 320 8.17 -20.98 13.60
C LEU A 320 8.68 -21.10 15.03
N ASP A 321 9.77 -20.41 15.34
CA ASP A 321 10.21 -20.24 16.72
C ASP A 321 9.13 -19.47 17.51
N THR A 322 8.62 -20.08 18.58
CA THR A 322 7.61 -19.49 19.47
C THR A 322 8.17 -19.21 20.87
N ASP A 323 9.48 -19.29 21.05
CA ASP A 323 10.17 -18.93 22.29
C ASP A 323 10.39 -17.41 22.37
N PHE A 324 9.39 -16.71 22.90
CA PHE A 324 9.38 -15.26 23.04
C PHE A 324 9.93 -14.89 24.43
N THR A 325 11.21 -14.54 24.49
CA THR A 325 11.92 -14.21 25.73
C THR A 325 12.07 -12.71 26.02
N GLY A 326 11.60 -11.88 25.08
CA GLY A 326 11.70 -10.42 25.17
C GLY A 326 10.44 -9.73 25.68
N GLU A 327 10.35 -8.44 25.43
CA GLU A 327 9.21 -7.64 25.86
C GLU A 327 7.99 -7.83 24.97
N VAL A 328 6.85 -8.13 25.60
CA VAL A 328 5.55 -8.28 24.93
C VAL A 328 4.56 -7.32 25.58
N PRO A 329 3.94 -6.38 24.83
CA PRO A 329 2.91 -5.51 25.41
C PRO A 329 1.70 -6.32 25.85
N ALA A 330 1.09 -5.96 26.97
CA ALA A 330 -0.10 -6.62 27.48
C ALA A 330 -1.27 -6.53 26.48
N THR A 331 -1.42 -5.38 25.83
CA THR A 331 -2.50 -5.11 24.86
C THR A 331 -1.97 -4.41 23.61
N THR A 332 -2.46 -4.86 22.44
CA THR A 332 -2.13 -4.29 21.13
C THR A 332 -3.40 -3.96 20.37
N ALA A 333 -3.57 -2.70 19.95
CA ALA A 333 -4.59 -2.34 18.94
C ALA A 333 -3.99 -2.51 17.56
N TYR A 334 -4.43 -3.51 16.81
CA TYR A 334 -3.91 -3.80 15.48
C TYR A 334 -4.81 -3.20 14.40
N HIS A 335 -4.29 -2.21 13.67
CA HIS A 335 -4.91 -1.64 12.47
C HIS A 335 -4.67 -2.54 11.28
N LEU A 336 -5.75 -3.06 10.69
CA LEU A 336 -5.73 -3.88 9.48
C LEU A 336 -5.82 -2.98 8.23
N PRO A 337 -4.75 -2.79 7.45
CA PRO A 337 -4.75 -1.91 6.29
C PRO A 337 -5.55 -2.49 5.11
N CYS A 338 -6.11 -1.59 4.29
CA CYS A 338 -7.01 -1.94 3.19
C CYS A 338 -6.38 -2.90 2.16
N HIS A 339 -5.17 -2.62 1.68
CA HIS A 339 -4.50 -3.47 0.70
C HIS A 339 -4.05 -4.83 1.27
N LEU A 340 -3.91 -4.97 2.59
CA LEU A 340 -3.71 -6.28 3.20
C LEU A 340 -5.02 -7.09 3.18
N GLN A 341 -6.14 -6.43 3.51
CA GLN A 341 -7.47 -7.04 3.39
C GLN A 341 -7.76 -7.45 1.93
N ALA A 342 -7.40 -6.58 0.97
CA ALA A 342 -7.61 -6.83 -0.45
C ALA A 342 -6.79 -8.01 -1.00
N GLN A 343 -5.68 -8.37 -0.38
CA GLN A 343 -4.93 -9.57 -0.73
C GLN A 343 -5.66 -10.88 -0.34
N ASN A 344 -6.64 -10.81 0.56
CA ASN A 344 -7.44 -11.94 1.04
C ASN A 344 -6.59 -13.10 1.62
N ILE A 345 -5.52 -12.77 2.33
CA ILE A 345 -4.57 -13.74 2.92
C ILE A 345 -4.90 -14.10 4.38
N GLY A 346 -6.00 -13.58 4.92
CA GLY A 346 -6.37 -13.70 6.33
C GLY A 346 -5.65 -12.67 7.22
N LEU A 347 -5.78 -12.83 8.54
CA LEU A 347 -5.29 -11.86 9.53
C LEU A 347 -3.91 -12.28 10.09
N ARG A 348 -2.92 -12.49 9.23
CA ARG A 348 -1.65 -13.14 9.58
C ARG A 348 -0.84 -12.39 10.62
N SER A 349 -0.73 -11.07 10.50
CA SER A 349 -0.06 -10.23 11.50
C SER A 349 -0.74 -10.30 12.86
N ARG A 350 -2.09 -10.25 12.90
CA ARG A 350 -2.86 -10.46 14.15
C ARG A 350 -2.56 -11.83 14.75
N ASP A 351 -2.57 -12.88 13.92
CA ASP A 351 -2.41 -14.25 14.38
C ASP A 351 -1.00 -14.48 14.95
N LEU A 352 0.05 -13.93 14.30
CA LEU A 352 1.42 -13.95 14.81
C LEU A 352 1.55 -13.15 16.13
N LEU A 353 0.97 -11.97 16.21
CA LEU A 353 0.99 -11.19 17.45
C LEU A 353 0.33 -11.93 18.62
N LYS A 354 -0.77 -12.66 18.37
CA LYS A 354 -1.39 -13.48 19.41
C LYS A 354 -0.48 -14.61 19.92
N LEU A 355 0.41 -15.15 19.09
CA LEU A 355 1.37 -16.18 19.55
C LEU A 355 2.33 -15.63 20.60
N THR A 356 2.65 -14.35 20.59
CA THR A 356 3.51 -13.71 21.61
C THR A 356 2.83 -13.59 22.97
N GLY A 357 1.50 -13.79 23.07
CA GLY A 357 0.74 -13.65 24.30
C GLY A 357 0.04 -12.28 24.45
N THR A 358 0.30 -11.29 23.58
CA THR A 358 -0.40 -10.00 23.65
C THR A 358 -1.89 -10.15 23.33
N LYS A 359 -2.74 -9.42 24.07
CA LYS A 359 -4.18 -9.34 23.76
C LYS A 359 -4.40 -8.38 22.58
N VAL A 360 -4.80 -8.91 21.42
CA VAL A 360 -4.98 -8.10 20.21
C VAL A 360 -6.42 -7.66 20.00
N THR A 361 -6.64 -6.34 19.92
CA THR A 361 -7.89 -5.73 19.48
C THR A 361 -7.77 -5.36 18.00
N LEU A 362 -8.58 -5.98 17.15
CA LEU A 362 -8.59 -5.71 15.71
C LEU A 362 -9.35 -4.41 15.41
N VAL A 363 -8.71 -3.49 14.68
CA VAL A 363 -9.31 -2.25 14.18
C VAL A 363 -9.26 -2.25 12.65
N SER A 364 -10.42 -2.47 12.02
CA SER A 364 -10.59 -2.48 10.55
C SER A 364 -11.39 -1.25 10.13
N LYS A 365 -10.74 -0.08 10.13
CA LYS A 365 -11.29 1.21 9.69
C LYS A 365 -10.27 1.89 8.79
N CYS A 366 -10.74 2.76 7.90
CA CYS A 366 -9.88 3.46 6.94
C CYS A 366 -9.03 4.52 7.62
N SER A 367 -7.75 4.62 7.22
CA SER A 367 -6.82 5.68 7.66
C SER A 367 -6.91 6.95 6.83
N GLY A 368 -7.69 6.96 5.74
CA GLY A 368 -7.85 8.11 4.86
C GLY A 368 -6.62 8.46 4.02
N ILE A 369 -5.53 7.67 4.07
CA ILE A 369 -4.27 8.13 3.46
C ILE A 369 -4.08 7.68 2.01
N ASP A 370 -4.50 6.54 1.63
CA ASP A 370 -4.14 5.91 0.34
C ASP A 370 -3.08 6.66 -0.50
N GLY A 371 -1.82 6.34 -0.29
CA GLY A 371 -0.68 6.82 -1.07
C GLY A 371 -0.78 8.28 -1.54
N MET A 372 -1.08 8.46 -2.83
CA MET A 372 -1.15 9.79 -3.46
C MET A 372 -2.41 10.57 -3.14
N TRP A 373 -3.57 9.91 -2.98
CA TRP A 373 -4.85 10.56 -2.80
C TRP A 373 -4.91 11.38 -1.51
N GLY A 374 -4.61 10.75 -0.38
CA GLY A 374 -4.65 11.41 0.93
C GLY A 374 -3.48 12.36 1.19
N LEU A 375 -2.44 12.37 0.35
CA LEU A 375 -1.36 13.36 0.41
C LEU A 375 -1.72 14.67 -0.30
N ARG A 376 -2.70 14.67 -1.21
CA ARG A 376 -3.07 15.87 -1.98
C ARG A 376 -3.81 16.87 -1.10
N SER A 377 -3.52 18.17 -1.30
CA SER A 377 -4.17 19.26 -0.58
C SER A 377 -5.68 19.32 -0.83
N ALA A 378 -6.12 19.01 -2.06
CA ALA A 378 -7.54 18.95 -2.41
C ALA A 378 -8.33 17.90 -1.60
N ASN A 379 -7.67 16.85 -1.11
CA ASN A 379 -8.31 15.74 -0.41
C ASN A 379 -8.02 15.74 1.11
N TYR A 380 -7.26 16.72 1.62
CA TYR A 380 -6.75 16.69 3.00
C TYR A 380 -7.86 16.61 4.03
N ASP A 381 -8.85 17.49 3.97
CA ASP A 381 -9.95 17.53 4.94
C ASP A 381 -10.86 16.29 4.84
N GLN A 382 -11.13 15.83 3.62
CA GLN A 382 -11.90 14.61 3.39
C GLN A 382 -11.16 13.37 3.90
N ALA A 383 -9.84 13.29 3.68
CA ALA A 383 -8.99 12.22 4.19
C ALA A 383 -9.05 12.13 5.71
N ARG A 384 -8.99 13.26 6.41
CA ARG A 384 -9.12 13.33 7.86
C ARG A 384 -10.52 12.94 8.33
N ALA A 385 -11.56 13.37 7.62
CA ALA A 385 -12.94 12.97 7.92
C ALA A 385 -13.12 11.45 7.82
N VAL A 386 -12.56 10.83 6.77
CA VAL A 386 -12.56 9.37 6.58
C VAL A 386 -11.79 8.64 7.69
N ALA A 387 -10.72 9.25 8.24
CA ALA A 387 -9.91 8.66 9.31
C ALA A 387 -10.55 8.73 10.70
N ARG A 388 -11.53 9.60 10.95
CA ARG A 388 -12.16 9.78 12.28
C ARG A 388 -12.64 8.46 12.93
N PRO A 389 -13.37 7.56 12.24
CA PRO A 389 -13.80 6.29 12.81
C PRO A 389 -12.63 5.38 13.23
N LEU A 390 -11.48 5.45 12.54
CA LEU A 390 -10.26 4.75 12.94
C LEU A 390 -9.71 5.33 14.25
N VAL A 391 -9.56 6.64 14.31
CA VAL A 391 -9.06 7.35 15.50
C VAL A 391 -9.89 7.03 16.73
N GLU A 392 -11.22 7.09 16.60
CA GLU A 392 -12.15 6.75 17.67
C GLU A 392 -12.06 5.29 18.10
N ALA A 393 -11.91 4.37 17.14
CA ALA A 393 -11.76 2.95 17.44
C ALA A 393 -10.43 2.66 18.18
N LEU A 394 -9.33 3.33 17.79
CA LEU A 394 -8.04 3.22 18.46
C LEU A 394 -8.08 3.79 19.87
N ARG A 395 -8.77 4.92 20.09
CA ARG A 395 -8.97 5.49 21.43
C ARG A 395 -9.81 4.56 22.33
N ARG A 396 -10.89 3.98 21.79
CA ARG A 396 -11.72 3.01 22.56
C ARG A 396 -10.98 1.71 22.87
N ALA A 397 -10.05 1.29 22.01
CA ALA A 397 -9.25 0.10 22.26
C ALA A 397 -8.31 0.27 23.44
N ASP A 398 -7.93 1.49 23.78
CA ASP A 398 -7.07 1.89 24.92
C ASP A 398 -5.90 0.91 25.15
N ALA A 399 -5.26 0.50 24.05
CA ALA A 399 -4.20 -0.48 24.10
C ALA A 399 -2.85 0.18 24.42
N GLU A 400 -1.96 -0.58 25.05
CA GLU A 400 -0.59 -0.15 25.34
C GLU A 400 0.17 0.24 24.07
N VAL A 401 0.03 -0.57 23.01
CA VAL A 401 0.69 -0.35 21.71
C VAL A 401 -0.33 -0.34 20.58
N VAL A 402 -0.08 0.50 19.58
CA VAL A 402 -0.77 0.45 18.28
C VAL A 402 0.15 -0.22 17.26
N ALA A 403 -0.38 -1.15 16.48
CA ALA A 403 0.34 -1.83 15.42
C ALA A 403 -0.37 -1.73 14.08
N GLY A 404 0.41 -1.73 12.97
CA GLY A 404 -0.15 -1.78 11.62
C GLY A 404 0.93 -2.06 10.56
N ASP A 405 0.59 -2.83 9.52
CA ASP A 405 1.54 -3.25 8.48
C ASP A 405 1.85 -2.16 7.45
N CYS A 406 1.00 -1.15 7.35
CA CYS A 406 1.14 -0.10 6.35
C CYS A 406 1.82 1.15 6.94
N ARG A 407 3.06 1.44 6.51
CA ARG A 407 3.82 2.60 6.99
C ARG A 407 3.09 3.94 6.72
N LEU A 408 2.37 4.05 5.60
CA LEU A 408 1.57 5.27 5.31
C LEU A 408 0.39 5.41 6.26
N ALA A 409 -0.36 4.33 6.48
CA ALA A 409 -1.46 4.33 7.45
C ALA A 409 -0.96 4.63 8.87
N ASN A 410 0.19 4.06 9.25
CA ASN A 410 0.83 4.34 10.54
C ASN A 410 1.20 5.82 10.68
N GLY A 411 1.66 6.47 9.60
CA GLY A 411 1.91 7.91 9.55
C GLY A 411 0.64 8.73 9.80
N ALA A 412 -0.46 8.40 9.13
CA ALA A 412 -1.76 9.05 9.34
C ALA A 412 -2.29 8.83 10.76
N ILE A 413 -2.15 7.63 11.32
CA ILE A 413 -2.50 7.35 12.72
C ILE A 413 -1.66 8.22 13.67
N SER A 414 -0.35 8.35 13.42
CA SER A 414 0.51 9.20 14.24
C SER A 414 0.10 10.67 14.18
N GLU A 415 -0.23 11.18 12.98
CA GLU A 415 -0.70 12.55 12.77
C GLU A 415 -1.99 12.85 13.55
N GLU A 416 -2.95 11.92 13.54
CA GLU A 416 -4.27 12.12 14.14
C GLU A 416 -4.36 11.77 15.64
N THR A 417 -3.44 10.92 16.13
CA THR A 417 -3.53 10.41 17.52
C THR A 417 -2.34 10.81 18.40
N GLY A 418 -1.24 11.28 17.82
CA GLY A 418 0.05 11.50 18.51
C GLY A 418 0.77 10.20 18.91
N ARG A 419 0.19 9.00 18.63
CA ARG A 419 0.79 7.70 18.93
C ARG A 419 1.54 7.18 17.70
N THR A 420 2.73 6.62 17.89
CA THR A 420 3.53 6.03 16.81
C THR A 420 3.24 4.53 16.71
N PRO A 421 2.48 4.06 15.70
CA PRO A 421 2.26 2.63 15.52
C PRO A 421 3.54 1.90 15.13
N LEU A 422 3.71 0.68 15.62
CA LEU A 422 4.79 -0.21 15.25
C LEU A 422 4.33 -1.17 14.13
N HIS A 423 5.27 -1.56 13.30
CA HIS A 423 5.01 -2.67 12.38
C HIS A 423 4.97 -3.99 13.16
N PRO A 424 4.09 -4.97 12.82
CA PRO A 424 4.03 -6.26 13.51
C PRO A 424 5.38 -6.97 13.62
N LEU A 425 6.25 -6.85 12.62
CA LEU A 425 7.61 -7.40 12.67
C LEU A 425 8.48 -6.76 13.75
N GLN A 426 8.30 -5.48 14.05
CA GLN A 426 9.00 -4.78 15.12
C GLN A 426 8.55 -5.31 16.49
N LEU A 427 7.27 -5.61 16.64
CA LEU A 427 6.74 -6.24 17.86
C LEU A 427 7.24 -7.68 18.02
N LEU A 428 7.32 -8.44 16.91
CA LEU A 428 7.90 -9.79 16.93
C LEU A 428 9.39 -9.74 17.28
N ALA A 429 10.16 -8.77 16.74
CA ALA A 429 11.56 -8.60 17.08
C ALA A 429 11.75 -8.32 18.58
N ARG A 430 10.93 -7.44 19.16
CA ARG A 430 10.92 -7.17 20.61
C ARG A 430 10.56 -8.43 21.40
N ALA A 431 9.52 -9.15 20.99
CA ALA A 431 9.10 -10.39 21.65
C ALA A 431 10.20 -11.46 21.64
N TYR A 432 11.03 -11.52 20.61
CA TYR A 432 12.22 -12.38 20.57
C TYR A 432 13.42 -11.85 21.36
N GLY A 433 13.32 -10.66 21.96
CA GLY A 433 14.46 -10.01 22.62
C GLY A 433 15.55 -9.54 21.64
N ILE A 434 15.20 -9.33 20.37
CA ILE A 434 16.15 -8.83 19.35
C ILE A 434 16.39 -7.35 19.59
N PRO A 435 17.68 -6.91 19.74
CA PRO A 435 17.98 -5.52 20.01
C PRO A 435 17.62 -4.62 18.83
N GLU A 436 17.02 -3.45 19.16
CA GLU A 436 16.75 -2.41 18.18
C GLU A 436 18.06 -1.83 17.64
N GLU A 437 18.11 -1.58 16.33
CA GLU A 437 19.22 -0.83 15.75
C GLU A 437 19.12 0.65 16.17
N PRO A 438 20.26 1.31 16.40
CA PRO A 438 20.28 2.74 16.66
C PRO A 438 19.59 3.48 15.50
N ARG A 439 18.56 4.27 15.80
CA ARG A 439 17.96 5.15 14.79
C ARG A 439 18.88 6.34 14.57
N GLU A 440 19.69 6.28 13.54
CA GLU A 440 20.44 7.45 13.07
C GLU A 440 19.45 8.44 12.42
N GLN A 441 18.99 9.42 13.23
CA GLN A 441 18.14 10.52 12.78
C GLN A 441 18.95 11.59 12.03
#